data_d8bc17a3339ce47ae3f090d71343fe37
#
_entry.id   d8bc17a3339ce47ae3f090d71343fe37
#
_cell.length_a   1.000
_cell.length_b   1.000
_cell.length_c   1.000
_cell.angle_alpha   90.00
_cell.angle_beta   90.00
_cell.angle_gamma   90.00
#
_symmetry.space_group_name_H-M   'P 1'
#
loop_
_entity.id
_entity.type
_entity.pdbx_description
1 polymer ?
#
loop_
_entity_poly.entity_id
_entity_poly.type
_entity_poly.pdbx_seq_one_letter_code
_entity_poly.pdbx_strand_id
1 'polypeptide(L)'
;MNTSHSDYPFDLGTHCPAFVVTNDEAAAWFATGLSWLYGFNHEEAIGCFRNAAQADDGFALAWWGIAISSGPFMNKPWEWLTMPEKEQALAACHGAIAEAMSRTANAPPEARALIEALAVRYPQTEVPDDGVLASWERAYADAMIPVMRRM
;
A
#
# COMPACT_ATOMS: atom_id res chain seq x y z
N MET A 1 21.09 8.12 1.56
CA MET A 1 20.99 9.13 2.62
C MET A 1 19.63 9.00 3.22
N ASN A 2 19.53 8.83 4.55
CA ASN A 2 18.24 8.79 5.23
C ASN A 2 17.71 10.23 5.29
N THR A 3 16.65 10.54 4.53
CA THR A 3 16.04 11.87 4.55
C THR A 3 15.11 11.90 5.76
N SER A 4 15.30 12.86 6.67
CA SER A 4 14.38 13.07 7.78
C SER A 4 13.08 13.66 7.28
N HIS A 5 11.94 13.25 7.85
CA HIS A 5 10.64 13.83 7.51
C HIS A 5 10.58 15.33 7.79
N SER A 6 11.34 15.83 8.78
CA SER A 6 11.44 17.27 9.08
C SER A 6 11.98 18.11 7.91
N ASP A 7 12.71 17.49 6.96
CA ASP A 7 13.27 18.16 5.79
C ASP A 7 12.36 18.04 4.55
N TYR A 8 11.21 17.39 4.70
CA TYR A 8 10.26 17.23 3.60
C TYR A 8 9.59 18.56 3.25
N PRO A 9 9.56 18.96 1.97
CA PRO A 9 9.21 20.35 1.59
C PRO A 9 7.70 20.65 1.63
N PHE A 10 6.84 19.63 1.80
CA PHE A 10 5.40 19.80 1.75
C PHE A 10 4.76 19.52 3.11
N ASP A 11 3.93 20.46 3.58
CA ASP A 11 3.04 20.24 4.72
C ASP A 11 1.68 19.74 4.22
N LEU A 12 1.43 18.44 4.39
CA LEU A 12 0.18 17.75 4.02
C LEU A 12 -0.70 17.42 5.22
N GLY A 13 -0.39 18.04 6.39
CA GLY A 13 -1.05 17.76 7.64
C GLY A 13 -0.50 16.50 8.34
N THR A 14 -1.07 16.21 9.50
CA THR A 14 -0.56 15.18 10.43
C THR A 14 -1.56 14.04 10.63
N HIS A 15 -2.56 13.91 9.76
CA HIS A 15 -3.56 12.86 9.94
C HIS A 15 -2.94 11.47 9.78
N CYS A 16 -3.00 10.69 10.85
CA CYS A 16 -2.57 9.30 10.87
C CYS A 16 -3.67 8.45 11.53
N PRO A 17 -4.09 7.33 10.93
CA PRO A 17 -5.08 6.46 11.54
C PRO A 17 -4.66 5.95 12.92
N ALA A 18 -5.58 5.87 13.87
CA ALA A 18 -5.29 5.51 15.27
C ALA A 18 -4.70 4.09 15.44
N PHE A 19 -4.92 3.20 14.48
CA PHE A 19 -4.35 1.84 14.49
C PHE A 19 -2.91 1.77 13.93
N VAL A 20 -2.32 2.88 13.52
CA VAL A 20 -0.91 2.92 13.09
C VAL A 20 -0.02 2.89 14.32
N VAL A 21 0.73 1.80 14.49
CA VAL A 21 1.67 1.60 15.58
C VAL A 21 3.07 1.43 15.00
N THR A 22 3.92 2.44 15.19
CA THR A 22 5.30 2.51 14.72
C THR A 22 6.01 3.66 15.44
N ASN A 23 7.27 3.97 15.11
CA ASN A 23 7.94 5.14 15.64
C ASN A 23 7.45 6.45 14.96
N ASP A 24 7.72 7.60 15.59
CA ASP A 24 7.22 8.91 15.16
C ASP A 24 7.65 9.27 13.72
N GLU A 25 8.88 8.95 13.33
CA GLU A 25 9.42 9.23 12.00
C GLU A 25 8.71 8.39 10.93
N ALA A 26 8.53 7.09 11.17
CA ALA A 26 7.80 6.21 10.27
C ALA A 26 6.32 6.60 10.18
N ALA A 27 5.70 6.99 11.29
CA ALA A 27 4.32 7.46 11.32
C ALA A 27 4.13 8.74 10.50
N ALA A 28 5.05 9.71 10.61
CA ALA A 28 5.02 10.95 9.85
C ALA A 28 5.14 10.69 8.34
N TRP A 29 6.09 9.86 7.92
CA TRP A 29 6.23 9.44 6.52
C TRP A 29 5.00 8.70 6.01
N PHE A 30 4.42 7.82 6.82
CA PHE A 30 3.22 7.07 6.46
C PHE A 30 2.00 7.98 6.27
N ALA A 31 1.78 8.94 7.19
CA ALA A 31 0.71 9.92 7.09
C ALA A 31 0.81 10.76 5.81
N THR A 32 2.03 11.21 5.47
CA THR A 32 2.32 11.94 4.24
C THR A 32 2.06 11.07 3.01
N GLY A 33 2.48 9.80 3.04
CA GLY A 33 2.21 8.83 1.97
C GLY A 33 0.72 8.61 1.75
N LEU A 34 -0.09 8.51 2.81
CA LEU A 34 -1.55 8.43 2.70
C LEU A 34 -2.15 9.69 2.05
N SER A 35 -1.68 10.87 2.42
CA SER A 35 -2.16 12.13 1.83
C SER A 35 -1.90 12.18 0.32
N TRP A 36 -0.71 11.76 -0.13
CA TRP A 36 -0.39 11.66 -1.55
C TRP A 36 -1.18 10.57 -2.27
N LEU A 37 -1.38 9.40 -1.64
CA LEU A 37 -2.18 8.30 -2.19
C LEU A 37 -3.62 8.76 -2.46
N TYR A 38 -4.26 9.40 -1.49
CA TYR A 38 -5.62 9.94 -1.66
C TYR A 38 -5.67 11.18 -2.57
N GLY A 39 -4.54 11.89 -2.72
CA GLY A 39 -4.34 12.94 -3.70
C GLY A 39 -4.01 12.45 -5.12
N PHE A 40 -4.01 11.13 -5.35
CA PHE A 40 -3.69 10.47 -6.63
C PHE A 40 -2.25 10.70 -7.13
N ASN A 41 -1.33 11.14 -6.27
CA ASN A 41 0.09 11.20 -6.57
C ASN A 41 0.79 9.94 -6.05
N HIS A 42 0.63 8.84 -6.78
CA HIS A 42 1.09 7.52 -6.36
C HIS A 42 2.61 7.40 -6.31
N GLU A 43 3.33 8.12 -7.16
CA GLU A 43 4.80 8.12 -7.18
C GLU A 43 5.36 8.71 -5.88
N GLU A 44 4.87 9.87 -5.46
CA GLU A 44 5.24 10.50 -4.19
C GLU A 44 4.80 9.65 -2.98
N ALA A 45 3.61 9.06 -3.05
CA ALA A 45 3.13 8.15 -2.01
C ALA A 45 4.09 6.98 -1.80
N ILE A 46 4.55 6.32 -2.87
CA ILE A 46 5.51 5.22 -2.81
C ILE A 46 6.83 5.69 -2.19
N GLY A 47 7.32 6.89 -2.55
CA GLY A 47 8.51 7.49 -1.95
C GLY A 47 8.39 7.63 -0.44
N CYS A 48 7.27 8.20 0.02
CA CYS A 48 6.98 8.38 1.45
C CYS A 48 6.86 7.03 2.19
N PHE A 49 6.15 6.05 1.62
CA PHE A 49 6.02 4.73 2.23
C PHE A 49 7.36 3.97 2.29
N ARG A 50 8.24 4.14 1.32
CA ARG A 50 9.61 3.61 1.38
C ARG A 50 10.42 4.24 2.51
N ASN A 51 10.31 5.55 2.72
CA ASN A 51 10.95 6.23 3.84
C ASN A 51 10.38 5.73 5.19
N ALA A 52 9.06 5.50 5.28
CA ALA A 52 8.44 4.90 6.46
C ALA A 52 9.00 3.49 6.74
N ALA A 53 9.16 2.64 5.72
CA ALA A 53 9.74 1.31 5.86
C ALA A 53 11.23 1.35 6.24
N GLN A 54 11.98 2.38 5.80
CA GLN A 54 13.37 2.58 6.21
C GLN A 54 13.49 3.08 7.65
N ALA A 55 12.54 3.90 8.12
CA ALA A 55 12.52 4.40 9.49
C ALA A 55 12.12 3.30 10.50
N ASP A 56 11.31 2.34 10.09
CA ASP A 56 10.92 1.17 10.89
C ASP A 56 10.76 -0.06 9.98
N ASP A 57 11.76 -0.94 9.98
CA ASP A 57 11.77 -2.17 9.16
C ASP A 57 10.62 -3.14 9.53
N GLY A 58 10.14 -3.09 10.77
CA GLY A 58 8.99 -3.88 11.24
C GLY A 58 7.62 -3.33 10.83
N PHE A 59 7.55 -2.14 10.25
CA PHE A 59 6.30 -1.46 9.97
C PHE A 59 5.58 -2.01 8.73
N ALA A 60 4.75 -3.03 8.93
CA ALA A 60 4.03 -3.75 7.87
C ALA A 60 3.16 -2.83 6.98
N LEU A 61 2.52 -1.79 7.56
CA LEU A 61 1.66 -0.88 6.79
C LEU A 61 2.43 -0.01 5.79
N ALA A 62 3.72 0.25 6.00
CA ALA A 62 4.53 0.94 5.00
C ALA A 62 4.61 0.12 3.69
N TRP A 63 4.79 -1.18 3.80
CA TRP A 63 4.80 -2.09 2.66
C TRP A 63 3.42 -2.27 2.01
N TRP A 64 2.35 -2.28 2.82
CA TRP A 64 0.99 -2.19 2.30
C TRP A 64 0.77 -0.90 1.49
N GLY A 65 1.27 0.24 1.98
CA GLY A 65 1.21 1.51 1.27
C GLY A 65 1.93 1.47 -0.09
N ILE A 66 3.11 0.86 -0.16
CA ILE A 66 3.84 0.63 -1.42
C ILE A 66 3.00 -0.24 -2.37
N ALA A 67 2.44 -1.35 -1.87
CA ALA A 67 1.65 -2.26 -2.68
C ALA A 67 0.42 -1.59 -3.30
N ILE A 68 -0.39 -0.90 -2.50
CA ILE A 68 -1.63 -0.27 -2.99
C ILE A 68 -1.34 0.89 -3.95
N SER A 69 -0.22 1.60 -3.75
CA SER A 69 0.19 2.72 -4.62
C SER A 69 0.83 2.26 -5.93
N SER A 70 1.36 1.04 -6.00
CA SER A 70 2.02 0.50 -7.20
C SER A 70 1.04 -0.11 -8.20
N GLY A 71 -0.19 -0.40 -7.79
CA GLY A 71 -1.20 -1.06 -8.60
C GLY A 71 -2.10 -0.09 -9.36
N PRO A 72 -3.06 -0.64 -10.10
CA PRO A 72 -4.06 0.14 -10.79
C PRO A 72 -4.98 0.86 -9.80
N PHE A 73 -5.52 1.98 -10.25
CA PHE A 73 -6.44 2.80 -9.48
C PHE A 73 -7.58 3.32 -10.37
N MET A 74 -8.55 3.98 -9.79
CA MET A 74 -9.77 4.41 -10.46
C MET A 74 -9.51 5.19 -11.77
N ASN A 75 -8.45 6.02 -11.82
CA ASN A 75 -8.10 6.83 -12.98
C ASN A 75 -7.12 6.13 -13.96
N LYS A 76 -6.61 4.95 -13.61
CA LYS A 76 -5.74 4.12 -14.47
C LYS A 76 -5.98 2.64 -14.15
N PRO A 77 -7.13 2.07 -14.58
CA PRO A 77 -7.48 0.67 -14.33
C PRO A 77 -6.62 -0.28 -15.19
N TRP A 78 -6.69 -1.59 -14.90
CA TRP A 78 -5.92 -2.63 -15.60
C TRP A 78 -6.07 -2.56 -17.12
N GLU A 79 -7.26 -2.26 -17.63
CA GLU A 79 -7.59 -2.23 -19.05
C GLU A 79 -6.83 -1.15 -19.83
N TRP A 80 -6.33 -0.12 -19.13
CA TRP A 80 -5.56 0.97 -19.74
C TRP A 80 -4.05 0.74 -19.69
N LEU A 81 -3.60 -0.32 -19.04
CA LEU A 81 -2.19 -0.68 -18.96
C LEU A 81 -1.79 -1.56 -20.12
N THR A 82 -0.63 -1.28 -20.71
CA THR A 82 0.05 -2.19 -21.62
C THR A 82 0.54 -3.45 -20.89
N MET A 83 0.85 -4.52 -21.63
CA MET A 83 1.34 -5.76 -20.98
C MET A 83 2.60 -5.53 -20.14
N PRO A 84 3.64 -4.80 -20.59
CA PRO A 84 4.80 -4.49 -19.76
C PRO A 84 4.45 -3.70 -18.49
N GLU A 85 3.49 -2.76 -18.57
CA GLU A 85 3.03 -2.03 -17.38
C GLU A 85 2.28 -2.93 -16.40
N LYS A 86 1.44 -3.88 -16.90
CA LYS A 86 0.76 -4.88 -16.05
C LYS A 86 1.77 -5.77 -15.33
N GLU A 87 2.78 -6.28 -16.05
CA GLU A 87 3.85 -7.11 -15.50
C GLU A 87 4.62 -6.35 -14.39
N GLN A 88 5.02 -5.12 -14.66
CA GLN A 88 5.74 -4.29 -13.71
C GLN A 88 4.88 -3.97 -12.48
N ALA A 89 3.65 -3.55 -12.67
CA ALA A 89 2.74 -3.22 -11.58
C ALA A 89 2.46 -4.45 -10.69
N LEU A 90 2.14 -5.59 -11.32
CA LEU A 90 1.82 -6.81 -10.58
C LEU A 90 3.01 -7.35 -9.79
N ALA A 91 4.20 -7.34 -10.37
CA ALA A 91 5.43 -7.73 -9.68
C ALA A 91 5.71 -6.82 -8.47
N ALA A 92 5.55 -5.50 -8.63
CA ALA A 92 5.75 -4.53 -7.55
C ALA A 92 4.71 -4.71 -6.43
N CYS A 93 3.43 -4.86 -6.78
CA CYS A 93 2.35 -5.07 -5.80
C CYS A 93 2.52 -6.37 -5.04
N HIS A 94 2.72 -7.49 -5.74
CA HIS A 94 2.89 -8.80 -5.13
C HIS A 94 4.13 -8.83 -4.22
N GLY A 95 5.26 -8.29 -4.68
CA GLY A 95 6.49 -8.19 -3.86
C GLY A 95 6.27 -7.37 -2.60
N ALA A 96 5.67 -6.19 -2.71
CA ALA A 96 5.43 -5.34 -1.55
C ALA A 96 4.42 -5.96 -0.57
N ILE A 97 3.36 -6.63 -1.06
CA ILE A 97 2.40 -7.28 -0.15
C ILE A 97 3.01 -8.50 0.53
N ALA A 98 3.92 -9.22 -0.10
CA ALA A 98 4.68 -10.31 0.54
C ALA A 98 5.55 -9.77 1.68
N GLU A 99 6.21 -8.63 1.50
CA GLU A 99 6.96 -7.95 2.56
C GLU A 99 6.05 -7.50 3.71
N ALA A 100 4.87 -6.94 3.40
CA ALA A 100 3.88 -6.58 4.41
C ALA A 100 3.43 -7.80 5.21
N MET A 101 3.06 -8.89 4.55
CA MET A 101 2.62 -10.15 5.18
C MET A 101 3.68 -10.73 6.11
N SER A 102 4.95 -10.70 5.73
CA SER A 102 6.06 -11.22 6.56
C SER A 102 6.24 -10.45 7.89
N ARG A 103 5.69 -9.22 7.98
CA ARG A 103 5.80 -8.32 9.14
C ARG A 103 4.53 -8.25 9.99
N THR A 104 3.50 -9.04 9.69
CA THR A 104 2.20 -8.96 10.39
C THR A 104 2.21 -9.52 11.81
N ALA A 105 3.23 -10.24 12.23
CA ALA A 105 3.25 -10.94 13.54
C ALA A 105 2.93 -10.01 14.72
N ASN A 106 3.47 -8.78 14.70
CA ASN A 106 3.28 -7.76 15.76
C ASN A 106 2.35 -6.62 15.31
N ALA A 107 1.72 -6.72 14.13
CA ALA A 107 0.84 -5.69 13.62
C ALA A 107 -0.52 -5.71 14.36
N PRO A 108 -1.13 -4.54 14.62
CA PRO A 108 -2.49 -4.46 15.14
C PRO A 108 -3.49 -5.21 14.26
N PRO A 109 -4.61 -5.69 14.83
CA PRO A 109 -5.62 -6.46 14.08
C PRO A 109 -6.16 -5.73 12.85
N GLU A 110 -6.33 -4.41 12.93
CA GLU A 110 -6.81 -3.56 11.84
C GLU A 110 -5.79 -3.50 10.70
N ALA A 111 -4.52 -3.30 11.03
CA ALA A 111 -3.43 -3.28 10.08
C ALA A 111 -3.27 -4.64 9.37
N ARG A 112 -3.34 -5.73 10.14
CA ARG A 112 -3.29 -7.09 9.59
C ARG A 112 -4.45 -7.34 8.64
N ALA A 113 -5.68 -6.95 9.01
CA ALA A 113 -6.86 -7.13 8.17
C ALA A 113 -6.76 -6.38 6.84
N LEU A 114 -6.22 -5.14 6.83
CA LEU A 114 -5.93 -4.38 5.61
C LEU A 114 -4.93 -5.09 4.69
N ILE A 115 -3.85 -5.62 5.27
CA ILE A 115 -2.79 -6.31 4.53
C ILE A 115 -3.32 -7.60 3.93
N GLU A 116 -4.04 -8.42 4.71
CA GLU A 116 -4.66 -9.67 4.27
C GLU A 116 -5.67 -9.43 3.15
N ALA A 117 -6.50 -8.38 3.26
CA ALA A 117 -7.44 -8.01 2.21
C ALA A 117 -6.72 -7.62 0.91
N LEU A 118 -5.64 -6.82 0.99
CA LEU A 118 -4.89 -6.42 -0.19
C LEU A 118 -4.14 -7.59 -0.86
N ALA A 119 -3.72 -8.60 -0.08
CA ALA A 119 -3.07 -9.79 -0.61
C ALA A 119 -3.95 -10.57 -1.59
N VAL A 120 -5.27 -10.53 -1.40
CA VAL A 120 -6.25 -11.16 -2.31
C VAL A 120 -6.24 -10.50 -3.69
N ARG A 121 -5.90 -9.21 -3.76
CA ARG A 121 -5.85 -8.44 -5.03
C ARG A 121 -4.63 -8.77 -5.88
N TYR A 122 -3.53 -9.24 -5.27
CA TYR A 122 -2.24 -9.47 -5.93
C TYR A 122 -1.65 -10.84 -5.58
N PRO A 123 -2.35 -11.96 -5.92
CA PRO A 123 -2.00 -13.28 -5.42
C PRO A 123 -0.78 -13.91 -6.12
N GLN A 124 -0.36 -13.39 -7.27
CA GLN A 124 0.76 -13.91 -8.07
C GLN A 124 1.44 -12.81 -8.87
N THR A 125 2.57 -13.12 -9.50
CA THR A 125 3.35 -12.19 -10.35
C THR A 125 3.06 -12.33 -11.84
N GLU A 126 2.56 -13.47 -12.29
CA GLU A 126 2.18 -13.68 -13.69
C GLU A 126 0.87 -12.96 -14.00
N VAL A 127 0.85 -12.20 -15.09
CA VAL A 127 -0.33 -11.47 -15.54
C VAL A 127 -1.32 -12.46 -16.18
N PRO A 128 -2.49 -12.68 -15.59
CA PRO A 128 -3.52 -13.51 -16.17
C PRO A 128 -4.34 -12.75 -17.23
N ASP A 129 -5.38 -13.38 -17.77
CA ASP A 129 -6.35 -12.68 -18.60
C ASP A 129 -7.15 -11.61 -17.80
N ASP A 130 -7.76 -10.67 -18.52
CA ASP A 130 -8.48 -9.54 -17.93
C ASP A 130 -9.70 -9.99 -17.10
N GLY A 131 -10.30 -11.14 -17.39
CA GLY A 131 -11.40 -11.69 -16.59
C GLY A 131 -10.95 -12.13 -15.22
N VAL A 132 -9.75 -12.70 -15.11
CA VAL A 132 -9.13 -13.08 -13.84
C VAL A 132 -8.73 -11.82 -13.05
N LEU A 133 -8.10 -10.83 -13.69
CA LEU A 133 -7.79 -9.54 -13.05
C LEU A 133 -9.05 -8.90 -12.44
N ALA A 134 -10.15 -8.86 -13.21
CA ALA A 134 -11.43 -8.35 -12.72
C ALA A 134 -12.00 -9.18 -11.56
N SER A 135 -11.74 -10.49 -11.51
CA SER A 135 -12.14 -11.33 -10.39
C SER A 135 -11.38 -11.03 -9.10
N TRP A 136 -10.07 -10.69 -9.19
CA TRP A 136 -9.26 -10.27 -8.05
C TRP A 136 -9.71 -8.92 -7.48
N GLU A 137 -10.10 -7.97 -8.35
CA GLU A 137 -10.66 -6.68 -7.92
C GLU A 137 -11.95 -6.89 -7.12
N ARG A 138 -12.86 -7.78 -7.56
CA ARG A 138 -14.08 -8.12 -6.83
C ARG A 138 -13.78 -8.81 -5.50
N ALA A 139 -12.86 -9.78 -5.51
CA ALA A 139 -12.46 -10.49 -4.30
C ALA A 139 -11.83 -9.54 -3.26
N TYR A 140 -11.03 -8.55 -3.71
CA TYR A 140 -10.50 -7.49 -2.84
C TYR A 140 -11.63 -6.62 -2.26
N ALA A 141 -12.59 -6.18 -3.09
CA ALA A 141 -13.72 -5.41 -2.62
C ALA A 141 -14.52 -6.17 -1.54
N ASP A 142 -14.78 -7.46 -1.76
CA ASP A 142 -15.47 -8.32 -0.79
C ASP A 142 -14.66 -8.50 0.50
N ALA A 143 -13.33 -8.67 0.39
CA ALA A 143 -12.43 -8.78 1.54
C ALA A 143 -12.37 -7.49 2.37
N MET A 144 -12.56 -6.32 1.75
CA MET A 144 -12.60 -5.03 2.44
C MET A 144 -13.87 -4.78 3.24
N ILE A 145 -15.00 -5.44 2.94
CA ILE A 145 -16.26 -5.25 3.67
C ILE A 145 -16.13 -5.48 5.18
N PRO A 146 -15.58 -6.63 5.65
CA PRO A 146 -15.39 -6.84 7.09
C PRO A 146 -14.30 -5.91 7.69
N VAL A 147 -13.34 -5.46 6.91
CA VAL A 147 -12.29 -4.52 7.36
C VAL A 147 -12.93 -3.18 7.73
N MET A 148 -13.72 -2.61 6.80
CA MET A 148 -14.41 -1.32 7.02
C MET A 148 -15.36 -1.32 8.21
N ARG A 149 -15.93 -2.48 8.57
CA ARG A 149 -16.84 -2.60 9.72
C ARG A 149 -16.13 -2.58 11.07
N ARG A 150 -14.80 -2.76 11.08
CA ARG A 150 -13.95 -2.80 12.28
C ARG A 150 -13.27 -1.46 12.56
N MET A 151 -13.17 -0.60 11.55
CA MET A 151 -12.60 0.75 11.61
C MET A 151 -13.67 1.78 11.97
#